data_6f2d5f55d44ab8b84a24ce6004aabe1a
#
_entry.id   6f2d5f55d44ab8b84a24ce6004aabe1a
#
_cell.length_a   1.000
_cell.length_b   1.000
_cell.length_c   1.000
_cell.angle_alpha   90.00
_cell.angle_beta   90.00
_cell.angle_gamma   90.00
#
_symmetry.space_group_name_H-M   'P 1'
#
loop_
_entity.id
_entity.type
_entity.pdbx_description
1 polymer ?
#
loop_
_entity_poly.entity_id
_entity_poly.type
_entity_poly.pdbx_seq_one_letter_code
_entity_poly.pdbx_strand_id
1 'polypeptide(L)'
;MVYDLASVSKVVGVGTLAAFLTDEGRLDIDRPLRAYYPAFHDERVTVRQLLTHTSGLDPFIPNRDQLTAAELKAALHHLTVLEDKTFRYTDVNFLLLGFLLEEVYGRPLNQIFRSQIFQPWGMAETGFGPVPAAVPTVRGVKGGLVHDPKARVLGRHAGSAGLFSTVRDLEIFLEHYLQDDFAEKLSQNFALNPGKTRSLAWNLEGCWLDHTGYTGTFIMYNRTEQKAAVFLSNRTYEKDERAQWILDRNEVMEMIRREL
;
A
#
# COMPACT_ATOMS: atom_id res chain seq x y z
N MET A 1 -15.27 6.81 13.34
CA MET A 1 -15.20 5.33 13.19
C MET A 1 -13.88 4.97 12.51
N VAL A 2 -13.25 3.90 12.98
CA VAL A 2 -11.96 3.40 12.48
C VAL A 2 -12.20 2.19 11.58
N TYR A 3 -11.52 2.12 10.44
CA TYR A 3 -11.67 1.07 9.42
C TYR A 3 -10.34 0.41 9.10
N ASP A 4 -10.37 -0.89 8.76
CA ASP A 4 -9.23 -1.58 8.16
C ASP A 4 -9.01 -1.08 6.73
N LEU A 5 -7.88 -0.45 6.48
CA LEU A 5 -7.52 0.13 5.20
C LEU A 5 -7.18 -0.92 4.14
N ALA A 6 -6.95 -2.17 4.54
CA ALA A 6 -6.45 -3.21 3.64
C ALA A 6 -5.27 -2.69 2.79
N SER A 7 -5.34 -2.82 1.49
CA SER A 7 -4.26 -2.39 0.58
C SER A 7 -4.05 -0.88 0.46
N VAL A 8 -4.97 -0.03 0.92
CA VAL A 8 -4.72 1.42 1.04
C VAL A 8 -3.54 1.69 1.99
N SER A 9 -3.26 0.77 2.92
CA SER A 9 -2.04 0.80 3.74
C SER A 9 -0.74 0.94 2.93
N LYS A 10 -0.70 0.43 1.70
CA LYS A 10 0.47 0.51 0.82
C LYS A 10 0.87 1.95 0.52
N VAL A 11 -0.12 2.78 0.21
CA VAL A 11 0.14 4.20 -0.11
C VAL A 11 0.28 5.03 1.14
N VAL A 12 -0.51 4.76 2.19
CA VAL A 12 -0.47 5.51 3.44
C VAL A 12 0.85 5.32 4.20
N GLY A 13 1.48 4.16 4.08
CA GLY A 13 2.74 3.85 4.75
C GLY A 13 3.93 3.79 3.80
N VAL A 14 4.14 2.62 3.19
CA VAL A 14 5.33 2.32 2.38
C VAL A 14 5.48 3.27 1.19
N GLY A 15 4.39 3.55 0.46
CA GLY A 15 4.41 4.44 -0.70
C GLY A 15 4.83 5.86 -0.35
N THR A 16 4.30 6.41 0.74
CA THR A 16 4.67 7.76 1.24
C THR A 16 6.15 7.82 1.59
N LEU A 17 6.67 6.86 2.36
CA LEU A 17 8.09 6.85 2.71
C LEU A 17 9.00 6.65 1.51
N ALA A 18 8.61 5.81 0.56
CA ALA A 18 9.36 5.65 -0.68
C ALA A 18 9.40 6.96 -1.49
N ALA A 19 8.28 7.71 -1.52
CA ALA A 19 8.22 9.02 -2.16
C ALA A 19 9.15 10.04 -1.45
N PHE A 20 9.12 10.11 -0.12
CA PHE A 20 10.02 10.97 0.67
C PHE A 20 11.48 10.67 0.38
N LEU A 21 11.88 9.40 0.52
CA LEU A 21 13.27 8.99 0.30
C LEU A 21 13.73 9.23 -1.14
N THR A 22 12.82 9.11 -2.11
CA THR A 22 13.11 9.38 -3.52
C THR A 22 13.29 10.88 -3.76
N ASP A 23 12.44 11.70 -3.19
CA ASP A 23 12.52 13.15 -3.30
C ASP A 23 13.78 13.70 -2.60
N GLU A 24 14.15 13.14 -1.45
CA GLU A 24 15.38 13.42 -0.72
C GLU A 24 16.67 12.90 -1.42
N GLY A 25 16.54 12.13 -2.50
CA GLY A 25 17.68 11.50 -3.18
C GLY A 25 18.34 10.35 -2.41
N ARG A 26 17.69 9.83 -1.36
CA ARG A 26 18.17 8.72 -0.51
C ARG A 26 17.75 7.35 -1.03
N LEU A 27 16.75 7.28 -1.89
CA LEU A 27 16.26 6.06 -2.54
C LEU A 27 16.26 6.27 -4.06
N ASP A 28 17.27 5.70 -4.74
CA ASP A 28 17.27 5.58 -6.19
C ASP A 28 16.38 4.39 -6.58
N ILE A 29 15.22 4.68 -7.15
CA ILE A 29 14.23 3.65 -7.48
C ILE A 29 14.67 2.71 -8.61
N ASP A 30 15.68 3.07 -9.40
CA ASP A 30 16.21 2.25 -10.48
C ASP A 30 17.29 1.27 -10.02
N ARG A 31 17.76 1.41 -8.79
CA ARG A 31 18.67 0.42 -8.22
C ARG A 31 17.96 -0.87 -7.82
N PRO A 32 18.66 -2.01 -7.87
CA PRO A 32 18.16 -3.29 -7.36
C PRO A 32 17.72 -3.18 -5.90
N LEU A 33 16.61 -3.86 -5.55
CA LEU A 33 16.15 -4.00 -4.15
C LEU A 33 17.31 -4.43 -3.24
N ARG A 34 18.11 -5.39 -3.69
CA ARG A 34 19.26 -5.96 -2.96
C ARG A 34 20.29 -4.91 -2.54
N ALA A 35 20.40 -3.80 -3.26
CA ALA A 35 21.34 -2.72 -2.89
C ALA A 35 20.94 -2.01 -1.58
N TYR A 36 19.65 -2.05 -1.20
CA TYR A 36 19.10 -1.48 0.03
C TYR A 36 18.72 -2.55 1.04
N TYR A 37 18.40 -3.76 0.57
CA TYR A 37 17.97 -4.89 1.37
C TYR A 37 18.73 -6.17 0.95
N PRO A 38 19.97 -6.38 1.46
CA PRO A 38 20.86 -7.46 1.01
C PRO A 38 20.32 -8.88 1.25
N ALA A 39 19.36 -9.05 2.16
CA ALA A 39 18.71 -10.34 2.40
C ALA A 39 17.88 -10.86 1.23
N PHE A 40 17.47 -9.99 0.29
CA PHE A 40 16.80 -10.42 -0.94
C PHE A 40 17.84 -10.95 -1.95
N HIS A 41 17.60 -12.12 -2.53
CA HIS A 41 18.59 -12.87 -3.27
C HIS A 41 18.86 -12.42 -4.71
N ASP A 42 17.90 -11.76 -5.39
CA ASP A 42 17.93 -11.52 -6.84
C ASP A 42 18.17 -10.04 -7.18
N GLU A 43 19.12 -9.77 -8.06
CA GLU A 43 19.51 -8.42 -8.48
C GLU A 43 18.64 -7.85 -9.61
N ARG A 44 17.78 -8.67 -10.24
CA ARG A 44 16.93 -8.27 -11.36
C ARG A 44 15.70 -7.49 -10.97
N VAL A 45 15.41 -7.38 -9.66
CA VAL A 45 14.25 -6.67 -9.12
C VAL A 45 14.66 -5.29 -8.63
N THR A 46 14.18 -4.23 -9.27
CA THR A 46 14.42 -2.85 -8.83
C THR A 46 13.31 -2.34 -7.90
N VAL A 47 13.62 -1.28 -7.15
CA VAL A 47 12.64 -0.60 -6.28
C VAL A 47 11.47 -0.05 -7.11
N ARG A 48 11.74 0.53 -8.29
CA ARG A 48 10.71 0.98 -9.24
C ARG A 48 9.73 -0.14 -9.60
N GLN A 49 10.26 -1.31 -9.94
CA GLN A 49 9.42 -2.45 -10.31
C GLN A 49 8.51 -2.94 -9.17
N LEU A 50 8.98 -2.86 -7.94
CA LEU A 50 8.15 -3.16 -6.76
C LEU A 50 7.04 -2.12 -6.59
N LEU A 51 7.37 -0.83 -6.65
CA LEU A 51 6.41 0.27 -6.50
C LEU A 51 5.36 0.32 -7.61
N THR A 52 5.69 -0.16 -8.80
CA THR A 52 4.78 -0.17 -9.96
C THR A 52 4.13 -1.52 -10.24
N HIS A 53 4.40 -2.54 -9.40
CA HIS A 53 3.91 -3.92 -9.60
C HIS A 53 4.34 -4.56 -10.93
N THR A 54 5.58 -4.30 -11.34
CA THR A 54 6.20 -4.87 -12.55
C THR A 54 7.46 -5.67 -12.23
N SER A 55 7.56 -6.21 -11.03
CA SER A 55 8.74 -6.91 -10.52
C SER A 55 8.97 -8.30 -11.15
N GLY A 56 7.93 -8.93 -11.69
CA GLY A 56 7.98 -10.33 -12.13
C GLY A 56 8.05 -11.33 -10.98
N LEU A 57 7.83 -10.90 -9.73
CA LEU A 57 7.83 -11.82 -8.60
C LEU A 57 6.62 -12.75 -8.66
N ASP A 58 6.87 -14.06 -8.55
CA ASP A 58 5.80 -15.03 -8.33
C ASP A 58 5.36 -14.98 -6.86
N PRO A 59 4.10 -14.60 -6.58
CA PRO A 59 3.62 -14.47 -5.21
C PRO A 59 3.27 -15.79 -4.54
N PHE A 60 3.51 -16.91 -5.21
CA PHE A 60 3.18 -18.23 -4.67
C PHE A 60 4.14 -18.60 -3.53
N ILE A 61 3.59 -18.81 -2.35
CA ILE A 61 4.30 -19.31 -1.17
C ILE A 61 3.52 -20.51 -0.64
N PRO A 62 4.08 -21.72 -0.66
CA PRO A 62 3.41 -22.92 -0.12
C PRO A 62 3.04 -22.74 1.34
N ASN A 63 1.84 -23.16 1.72
CA ASN A 63 1.34 -23.16 3.11
C ASN A 63 1.48 -21.83 3.86
N ARG A 64 1.48 -20.70 3.13
CA ARG A 64 1.77 -19.35 3.65
C ARG A 64 0.95 -18.96 4.89
N ASP A 65 -0.28 -19.46 5.00
CA ASP A 65 -1.20 -19.12 6.10
C ASP A 65 -0.89 -19.92 7.40
N GLN A 66 0.04 -20.88 7.33
CA GLN A 66 0.52 -21.68 8.45
C GLN A 66 1.95 -21.30 8.87
N LEU A 67 2.62 -20.44 8.11
CA LEU A 67 3.97 -20.01 8.40
C LEU A 67 4.02 -19.05 9.60
N THR A 68 5.07 -19.14 10.37
CA THR A 68 5.46 -18.10 11.33
C THR A 68 5.92 -16.83 10.59
N ALA A 69 6.00 -15.70 11.28
CA ALA A 69 6.51 -14.46 10.70
C ALA A 69 7.93 -14.60 10.15
N ALA A 70 8.80 -15.34 10.84
CA ALA A 70 10.17 -15.59 10.40
C ALA A 70 10.22 -16.45 9.13
N GLU A 71 9.44 -17.54 9.08
CA GLU A 71 9.35 -18.41 7.91
C GLU A 71 8.75 -17.68 6.70
N LEU A 72 7.69 -16.90 6.90
CA LEU A 72 7.09 -16.10 5.83
C LEU A 72 8.10 -15.05 5.30
N LYS A 73 8.83 -14.38 6.19
CA LYS A 73 9.88 -13.44 5.79
C LYS A 73 10.99 -14.14 5.00
N ALA A 74 11.46 -15.30 5.45
CA ALA A 74 12.46 -16.11 4.74
C ALA A 74 11.95 -16.56 3.36
N ALA A 75 10.71 -17.01 3.24
CA ALA A 75 10.11 -17.37 1.95
C ALA A 75 10.05 -16.18 0.98
N LEU A 76 9.73 -14.98 1.48
CA LEU A 76 9.72 -13.76 0.68
C LEU A 76 11.10 -13.39 0.11
N HIS A 77 12.20 -13.74 0.80
CA HIS A 77 13.55 -13.49 0.30
C HIS A 77 13.92 -14.34 -0.91
N HIS A 78 13.26 -15.48 -1.09
CA HIS A 78 13.59 -16.49 -2.10
C HIS A 78 12.49 -16.69 -3.15
N LEU A 79 11.62 -15.69 -3.34
CA LEU A 79 10.60 -15.74 -4.39
C LEU A 79 11.22 -15.86 -5.77
N THR A 80 10.59 -16.67 -6.62
CA THR A 80 10.97 -16.79 -8.02
C THR A 80 10.75 -15.46 -8.76
N VAL A 81 11.77 -15.04 -9.51
CA VAL A 81 11.68 -13.87 -10.39
C VAL A 81 11.47 -14.34 -11.82
N LEU A 82 10.30 -14.09 -12.36
CA LEU A 82 9.92 -14.42 -13.73
C LEU A 82 10.52 -13.41 -14.72
N GLU A 83 10.74 -13.85 -15.96
CA GLU A 83 11.18 -12.96 -17.05
C GLU A 83 10.09 -11.95 -17.46
N ASP A 84 8.82 -12.36 -17.33
CA ASP A 84 7.68 -11.47 -17.57
C ASP A 84 7.61 -10.39 -16.50
N LYS A 85 7.83 -9.15 -16.90
CA LYS A 85 7.76 -7.93 -16.09
C LYS A 85 6.48 -7.12 -16.36
N THR A 86 5.47 -7.72 -16.97
CA THR A 86 4.17 -7.07 -17.15
C THR A 86 3.53 -6.75 -15.80
N PHE A 87 2.58 -5.81 -15.80
CA PHE A 87 1.88 -5.43 -14.59
C PHE A 87 1.14 -6.63 -13.97
N ARG A 88 1.53 -6.96 -12.74
CA ARG A 88 0.86 -7.98 -11.91
C ARG A 88 0.77 -7.48 -10.48
N TYR A 89 -0.43 -7.06 -10.07
CA TYR A 89 -0.65 -6.62 -8.70
C TYR A 89 -0.40 -7.74 -7.71
N THR A 90 0.51 -7.52 -6.76
CA THR A 90 0.79 -8.49 -5.70
C THR A 90 1.28 -7.80 -4.41
N ASP A 91 0.87 -8.35 -3.27
CA ASP A 91 1.27 -7.85 -1.95
C ASP A 91 2.75 -8.04 -1.65
N VAL A 92 3.39 -9.07 -2.24
CA VAL A 92 4.79 -9.39 -1.95
C VAL A 92 5.73 -8.23 -2.28
N ASN A 93 5.38 -7.41 -3.29
CA ASN A 93 6.14 -6.22 -3.63
C ASN A 93 6.24 -5.25 -2.45
N PHE A 94 5.12 -4.98 -1.79
CA PHE A 94 5.07 -4.03 -0.68
C PHE A 94 5.52 -4.63 0.64
N LEU A 95 5.47 -5.94 0.80
CA LEU A 95 6.11 -6.62 1.93
C LEU A 95 7.64 -6.45 1.84
N LEU A 96 8.24 -6.68 0.67
CA LEU A 96 9.68 -6.49 0.45
C LEU A 96 10.10 -5.02 0.59
N LEU A 97 9.31 -4.08 0.05
CA LEU A 97 9.55 -2.64 0.27
C LEU A 97 9.46 -2.27 1.75
N GLY A 98 8.55 -2.87 2.49
CA GLY A 98 8.46 -2.69 3.95
C GLY A 98 9.75 -3.13 4.65
N PHE A 99 10.30 -4.28 4.30
CA PHE A 99 11.57 -4.75 4.85
C PHE A 99 12.76 -3.89 4.44
N LEU A 100 12.77 -3.37 3.20
CA LEU A 100 13.75 -2.37 2.78
C LEU A 100 13.70 -1.13 3.68
N LEU A 101 12.49 -0.61 3.96
CA LEU A 101 12.34 0.55 4.84
C LEU A 101 12.81 0.26 6.27
N GLU A 102 12.54 -0.92 6.79
CA GLU A 102 13.04 -1.33 8.12
C GLU A 102 14.57 -1.37 8.14
N GLU A 103 15.22 -1.84 7.08
CA GLU A 103 16.69 -1.84 6.94
C GLU A 103 17.23 -0.41 6.90
N VAL A 104 16.65 0.46 6.06
CA VAL A 104 17.09 1.85 5.90
C VAL A 104 16.94 2.67 7.19
N TYR A 105 15.85 2.45 7.94
CA TYR A 105 15.58 3.21 9.17
C TYR A 105 16.07 2.51 10.46
N GLY A 106 16.45 1.24 10.40
CA GLY A 106 16.88 0.43 11.57
C GLY A 106 15.79 0.21 12.61
N ARG A 107 14.51 0.30 12.23
CA ARG A 107 13.35 0.21 13.13
C ARG A 107 12.17 -0.51 12.46
N PRO A 108 11.23 -1.11 13.23
CA PRO A 108 10.03 -1.71 12.66
C PRO A 108 9.07 -0.67 12.06
N LEU A 109 8.30 -1.05 11.02
CA LEU A 109 7.44 -0.16 10.24
C LEU A 109 6.47 0.67 11.08
N ASN A 110 5.89 0.10 12.14
CA ASN A 110 4.95 0.84 12.98
C ASN A 110 5.59 2.06 13.65
N GLN A 111 6.87 1.97 14.03
CA GLN A 111 7.61 3.11 14.60
C GLN A 111 8.00 4.12 13.52
N ILE A 112 8.39 3.62 12.34
CA ILE A 112 8.77 4.46 11.21
C ILE A 112 7.55 5.27 10.75
N PHE A 113 6.43 4.63 10.44
CA PHE A 113 5.21 5.31 9.98
C PHE A 113 4.71 6.32 11.01
N ARG A 114 4.72 5.94 12.29
CA ARG A 114 4.32 6.86 13.36
C ARG A 114 5.18 8.12 13.39
N SER A 115 6.51 7.97 13.36
CA SER A 115 7.45 9.10 13.53
C SER A 115 7.65 9.92 12.26
N GLN A 116 7.48 9.34 11.08
CA GLN A 116 7.76 10.01 9.80
C GLN A 116 6.49 10.55 9.12
N ILE A 117 5.31 9.97 9.42
CA ILE A 117 4.05 10.32 8.76
C ILE A 117 3.01 10.73 9.81
N PHE A 118 2.56 9.79 10.66
CA PHE A 118 1.34 9.99 11.44
C PHE A 118 1.46 11.10 12.48
N GLN A 119 2.54 11.13 13.24
CA GLN A 119 2.75 12.19 14.24
C GLN A 119 2.99 13.57 13.62
N PRO A 120 3.90 13.74 12.62
CA PRO A 120 4.11 15.02 11.97
C PRO A 120 2.85 15.60 11.31
N TRP A 121 2.02 14.72 10.73
CA TRP A 121 0.79 15.13 10.04
C TRP A 121 -0.45 15.19 10.94
N GLY A 122 -0.34 14.82 12.22
CA GLY A 122 -1.45 14.86 13.16
C GLY A 122 -2.51 13.77 12.95
N MET A 123 -2.16 12.65 12.30
CA MET A 123 -3.03 11.49 12.06
C MET A 123 -3.10 10.62 13.33
N ALA A 124 -3.81 11.09 14.33
CA ALA A 124 -3.79 10.52 15.69
C ALA A 124 -4.49 9.16 15.81
N GLU A 125 -5.43 8.85 14.92
CA GLU A 125 -6.22 7.62 14.92
C GLU A 125 -5.74 6.59 13.87
N THR A 126 -4.57 6.84 13.25
CA THR A 126 -4.00 5.95 12.23
C THR A 126 -2.87 5.10 12.81
N GLY A 127 -2.90 3.79 12.57
CA GLY A 127 -1.87 2.89 13.05
C GLY A 127 -2.11 1.42 12.68
N PHE A 128 -1.15 0.57 13.04
CA PHE A 128 -1.29 -0.87 12.86
C PHE A 128 -2.32 -1.46 13.83
N GLY A 129 -3.12 -2.41 13.31
CA GLY A 129 -4.01 -3.21 14.15
C GLY A 129 -3.26 -4.20 15.07
N PRO A 130 -3.99 -4.82 16.01
CA PRO A 130 -5.45 -4.78 16.13
C PRO A 130 -5.98 -3.48 16.78
N VAL A 131 -7.14 -3.01 16.31
CA VAL A 131 -7.85 -1.84 16.87
C VAL A 131 -9.25 -2.29 17.33
N PRO A 132 -9.47 -2.63 18.61
CA PRO A 132 -10.69 -3.29 19.09
C PRO A 132 -12.00 -2.56 18.76
N ALA A 133 -11.97 -1.22 18.64
CA ALA A 133 -13.13 -0.39 18.34
C ALA A 133 -13.37 -0.18 16.82
N ALA A 134 -12.54 -0.79 15.96
CA ALA A 134 -12.70 -0.65 14.52
C ALA A 134 -13.93 -1.42 14.01
N VAL A 135 -14.46 -0.94 12.90
CA VAL A 135 -15.56 -1.60 12.18
C VAL A 135 -15.14 -3.02 11.76
N PRO A 136 -15.91 -4.06 12.09
CA PRO A 136 -15.54 -5.43 11.75
C PRO A 136 -15.65 -5.67 10.24
N THR A 137 -14.74 -6.47 9.70
CA THR A 137 -14.69 -6.81 8.27
C THR A 137 -15.21 -8.21 7.95
N VAL A 138 -15.48 -9.02 8.98
CA VAL A 138 -16.02 -10.39 8.85
C VAL A 138 -17.10 -10.60 9.91
N ARG A 139 -18.27 -11.10 9.50
CA ARG A 139 -19.37 -11.42 10.41
C ARG A 139 -18.94 -12.47 11.47
N GLY A 140 -19.30 -12.23 12.72
CA GLY A 140 -18.96 -13.11 13.83
C GLY A 140 -17.50 -13.04 14.30
N VAL A 141 -16.66 -12.25 13.63
CA VAL A 141 -15.30 -11.98 14.05
C VAL A 141 -15.23 -10.63 14.77
N LYS A 142 -14.54 -10.60 15.91
CA LYS A 142 -14.35 -9.37 16.69
C LYS A 142 -13.70 -8.28 15.83
N GLY A 143 -14.20 -7.05 15.93
CA GLY A 143 -13.65 -5.90 15.24
C GLY A 143 -12.17 -5.67 15.55
N GLY A 144 -11.49 -5.01 14.60
CA GLY A 144 -10.09 -4.63 14.74
C GLY A 144 -9.06 -5.70 14.40
N LEU A 145 -9.50 -6.90 14.02
CA LEU A 145 -8.60 -7.89 13.46
C LEU A 145 -8.28 -7.51 12.00
N VAL A 146 -6.98 -7.46 11.68
CA VAL A 146 -6.52 -7.19 10.30
C VAL A 146 -7.12 -8.22 9.33
N HIS A 147 -7.71 -7.77 8.22
CA HIS A 147 -8.36 -8.65 7.25
C HIS A 147 -7.36 -9.52 6.47
N ASP A 148 -6.23 -8.94 6.05
CA ASP A 148 -5.21 -9.65 5.26
C ASP A 148 -4.45 -10.70 6.10
N PRO A 149 -4.42 -12.00 5.66
CA PRO A 149 -3.76 -13.05 6.42
C PRO A 149 -2.25 -12.86 6.59
N LYS A 150 -1.55 -12.38 5.55
CA LYS A 150 -0.09 -12.14 5.62
C LYS A 150 0.23 -11.01 6.58
N ALA A 151 -0.60 -9.97 6.57
CA ALA A 151 -0.45 -8.87 7.51
C ALA A 151 -0.76 -9.29 8.95
N ARG A 152 -1.66 -10.25 9.19
CA ARG A 152 -1.83 -10.85 10.52
C ARG A 152 -0.57 -11.56 11.01
N VAL A 153 0.09 -12.32 10.14
CA VAL A 153 1.31 -13.07 10.46
C VAL A 153 2.48 -12.11 10.72
N LEU A 154 2.68 -11.13 9.85
CA LEU A 154 3.80 -10.20 9.93
C LEU A 154 3.57 -9.06 10.94
N GLY A 155 2.31 -8.79 11.31
CA GLY A 155 1.97 -7.73 12.26
C GLY A 155 2.53 -6.37 11.84
N ARG A 156 3.24 -5.74 12.76
CA ARG A 156 3.85 -4.41 12.59
C ARG A 156 4.95 -4.31 11.52
N HIS A 157 5.27 -5.40 10.85
CA HIS A 157 6.26 -5.49 9.76
C HIS A 157 5.61 -5.63 8.37
N ALA A 158 4.28 -5.60 8.29
CA ALA A 158 3.54 -5.79 7.05
C ALA A 158 3.44 -4.49 6.24
N GLY A 159 4.24 -4.34 5.19
CA GLY A 159 4.19 -3.17 4.30
C GLY A 159 2.99 -3.15 3.34
N SER A 160 2.24 -4.24 3.21
CA SER A 160 1.17 -4.38 2.22
C SER A 160 -0.23 -4.11 2.72
N ALA A 161 -0.47 -4.20 4.03
CA ALA A 161 -1.77 -4.04 4.69
C ALA A 161 -1.56 -3.92 6.21
N GLY A 162 -2.65 -3.79 6.99
CA GLY A 162 -2.61 -3.84 8.44
C GLY A 162 -2.78 -2.50 9.13
N LEU A 163 -2.85 -1.40 8.38
CA LEU A 163 -3.20 -0.10 8.94
C LEU A 163 -4.71 0.04 9.08
N PHE A 164 -5.09 0.72 10.13
CA PHE A 164 -6.44 1.21 10.41
C PHE A 164 -6.41 2.73 10.44
N SER A 165 -7.51 3.36 10.01
CA SER A 165 -7.63 4.82 10.01
C SER A 165 -9.08 5.29 10.03
N THR A 166 -9.27 6.60 10.08
CA THR A 166 -10.56 7.30 10.00
C THR A 166 -10.64 8.15 8.73
N VAL A 167 -11.84 8.61 8.37
CA VAL A 167 -12.01 9.58 7.27
C VAL A 167 -11.16 10.83 7.54
N ARG A 168 -11.23 11.36 8.76
CA ARG A 168 -10.50 12.58 9.14
C ARG A 168 -8.99 12.47 8.94
N ASP A 169 -8.39 11.38 9.41
CA ASP A 169 -6.93 11.20 9.24
C ASP A 169 -6.54 11.02 7.77
N LEU A 170 -7.41 10.38 6.97
CA LEU A 170 -7.17 10.24 5.53
C LEU A 170 -7.40 11.54 4.76
N GLU A 171 -8.29 12.42 5.21
CA GLU A 171 -8.41 13.79 4.68
C GLU A 171 -7.11 14.57 4.92
N ILE A 172 -6.58 14.55 6.14
CA ILE A 172 -5.28 15.14 6.46
C ILE A 172 -4.17 14.54 5.58
N PHE A 173 -4.15 13.22 5.42
CA PHE A 173 -3.20 12.53 4.54
C PHE A 173 -3.27 13.03 3.10
N LEU A 174 -4.46 13.14 2.53
CA LEU A 174 -4.66 13.62 1.16
C LEU A 174 -4.36 15.11 1.00
N GLU A 175 -4.57 15.93 2.04
CA GLU A 175 -4.19 17.33 2.04
C GLU A 175 -2.67 17.50 1.82
N HIS A 176 -1.84 16.70 2.49
CA HIS A 176 -0.40 16.67 2.25
C HIS A 176 -0.04 16.24 0.82
N TYR A 177 -0.76 15.28 0.24
CA TYR A 177 -0.56 14.88 -1.15
C TYR A 177 -1.01 15.96 -2.17
N LEU A 178 -1.97 16.79 -1.81
CA LEU A 178 -2.39 17.92 -2.63
C LEU A 178 -1.40 19.11 -2.54
N GLN A 179 -0.76 19.33 -1.39
CA GLN A 179 -0.03 20.56 -1.10
C GLN A 179 1.49 20.40 -1.13
N ASP A 180 2.04 19.33 -0.55
CA ASP A 180 3.47 19.19 -0.29
C ASP A 180 4.27 18.83 -1.54
N ASP A 181 5.50 19.32 -1.64
CA ASP A 181 6.38 19.21 -2.82
C ASP A 181 6.76 17.77 -3.15
N PHE A 182 6.91 16.89 -2.14
CA PHE A 182 7.26 15.49 -2.39
C PHE A 182 6.28 14.76 -3.32
N ALA A 183 5.03 15.20 -3.35
CA ALA A 183 3.96 14.59 -4.15
C ALA A 183 3.89 15.12 -5.58
N GLU A 184 4.58 16.21 -5.93
CA GLU A 184 4.51 16.85 -7.24
C GLU A 184 4.87 15.87 -8.37
N LYS A 185 5.96 15.12 -8.21
CA LYS A 185 6.43 14.17 -9.22
C LYS A 185 5.56 12.94 -9.36
N LEU A 186 4.66 12.67 -8.39
CA LEU A 186 3.81 11.47 -8.42
C LEU A 186 2.75 11.49 -9.52
N SER A 187 2.45 12.63 -10.11
CA SER A 187 1.55 12.74 -11.28
C SER A 187 2.14 12.16 -12.58
N GLN A 188 3.33 11.57 -12.54
CA GLN A 188 4.02 10.97 -13.69
C GLN A 188 3.81 9.46 -13.74
N ASN A 189 3.91 8.91 -14.96
CA ASN A 189 3.97 7.46 -15.14
C ASN A 189 5.39 6.94 -14.85
N PHE A 190 5.51 6.09 -13.85
CA PHE A 190 6.75 5.41 -13.46
C PHE A 190 6.84 3.96 -13.96
N ALA A 191 5.77 3.40 -14.52
CA ALA A 191 5.82 2.08 -15.13
C ALA A 191 6.61 2.12 -16.43
N LEU A 192 7.60 1.25 -16.57
CA LEU A 192 8.45 1.18 -17.77
C LEU A 192 7.81 0.33 -18.87
N ASN A 193 6.85 -0.53 -18.52
CA ASN A 193 6.23 -1.45 -19.47
C ASN A 193 5.00 -0.82 -20.13
N PRO A 194 4.74 -1.10 -21.41
CA PRO A 194 3.51 -0.66 -22.06
C PRO A 194 2.28 -1.31 -21.43
N GLY A 195 1.18 -0.60 -21.41
CA GLY A 195 -0.14 -1.10 -21.02
C GLY A 195 -0.75 -0.33 -19.86
N LYS A 196 -0.31 -0.53 -18.62
CA LYS A 196 -0.92 0.14 -17.46
C LYS A 196 -0.03 1.26 -16.92
N THR A 197 -0.57 2.46 -16.86
CA THR A 197 0.09 3.60 -16.20
C THR A 197 0.04 3.44 -14.68
N ARG A 198 1.18 3.68 -14.04
CA ARG A 198 1.33 3.62 -12.57
C ARG A 198 2.25 4.72 -12.10
N SER A 199 1.86 5.38 -11.03
CA SER A 199 2.79 6.17 -10.24
C SER A 199 3.48 5.29 -9.18
N LEU A 200 4.36 5.87 -8.38
CA LEU A 200 4.99 5.17 -7.26
C LEU A 200 3.92 4.80 -6.22
N ALA A 201 3.62 3.53 -6.11
CA ALA A 201 2.56 2.93 -5.28
C ALA A 201 1.11 3.16 -5.76
N TRP A 202 0.81 4.23 -6.47
CA TRP A 202 -0.54 4.62 -6.87
C TRP A 202 -0.94 4.09 -8.25
N ASN A 203 -2.24 3.82 -8.44
CA ASN A 203 -2.82 3.80 -9.78
C ASN A 203 -2.76 5.23 -10.35
N LEU A 204 -2.55 5.35 -11.66
CA LEU A 204 -2.57 6.64 -12.35
C LEU A 204 -3.53 6.55 -13.52
N GLU A 205 -4.55 7.41 -13.53
CA GLU A 205 -5.54 7.52 -14.58
C GLU A 205 -5.81 8.99 -14.89
N GLY A 206 -5.31 9.45 -16.06
CA GLY A 206 -5.27 10.88 -16.37
C GLY A 206 -4.45 11.64 -15.32
N CYS A 207 -5.07 12.62 -14.65
CA CYS A 207 -4.49 13.37 -13.54
C CYS A 207 -4.87 12.82 -12.15
N TRP A 208 -5.67 11.76 -12.10
CA TRP A 208 -6.10 11.14 -10.86
C TRP A 208 -5.16 10.04 -10.40
N LEU A 209 -4.81 10.07 -9.14
CA LEU A 209 -4.11 8.99 -8.45
C LEU A 209 -5.07 8.34 -7.46
N ASP A 210 -5.12 7.01 -7.44
CA ASP A 210 -5.98 6.27 -6.53
C ASP A 210 -5.31 5.03 -5.97
N HIS A 211 -5.82 4.55 -4.84
CA HIS A 211 -5.55 3.20 -4.35
C HIS A 211 -6.77 2.61 -3.68
N THR A 212 -6.99 1.32 -3.89
CA THR A 212 -8.16 0.61 -3.39
C THR A 212 -7.79 -0.49 -2.40
N GLY A 213 -8.67 -0.77 -1.44
CA GLY A 213 -8.54 -1.81 -0.43
C GLY A 213 -9.53 -2.95 -0.62
N TYR A 214 -9.12 -4.16 -0.23
CA TYR A 214 -9.96 -5.37 -0.33
C TYR A 214 -11.26 -5.25 0.48
N THR A 215 -11.19 -4.61 1.63
CA THR A 215 -12.33 -4.38 2.54
C THR A 215 -13.35 -3.37 2.02
N GLY A 216 -13.12 -2.81 0.83
CA GLY A 216 -14.02 -1.86 0.16
C GLY A 216 -13.60 -0.40 0.32
N THR A 217 -12.46 -0.14 0.92
CA THR A 217 -11.91 1.21 1.07
C THR A 217 -11.25 1.68 -0.22
N PHE A 218 -11.27 2.99 -0.48
CA PHE A 218 -10.40 3.63 -1.46
C PHE A 218 -10.14 5.09 -1.08
N ILE A 219 -9.02 5.61 -1.58
CA ILE A 219 -8.68 7.02 -1.56
C ILE A 219 -8.22 7.44 -2.94
N MET A 220 -8.50 8.67 -3.32
CA MET A 220 -8.08 9.21 -4.61
C MET A 220 -7.87 10.72 -4.53
N TYR A 221 -6.99 11.24 -5.36
CA TYR A 221 -6.74 12.68 -5.45
C TYR A 221 -6.32 13.11 -6.85
N ASN A 222 -6.55 14.39 -7.15
CA ASN A 222 -6.09 15.09 -8.34
C ASN A 222 -5.41 16.38 -7.88
N ARG A 223 -4.07 16.39 -7.88
CA ARG A 223 -3.27 17.53 -7.43
C ARG A 223 -3.48 18.77 -8.31
N THR A 224 -3.64 18.58 -9.62
CA THR A 224 -3.84 19.68 -10.57
C THR A 224 -5.13 20.45 -10.28
N GLU A 225 -6.20 19.73 -9.96
CA GLU A 225 -7.51 20.32 -9.67
C GLU A 225 -7.74 20.57 -8.17
N GLN A 226 -6.79 20.19 -7.32
CA GLN A 226 -6.90 20.29 -5.85
C GLN A 226 -8.13 19.58 -5.29
N LYS A 227 -8.39 18.37 -5.77
CA LYS A 227 -9.55 17.55 -5.42
C LYS A 227 -9.11 16.22 -4.84
N ALA A 228 -9.84 15.74 -3.85
CA ALA A 228 -9.60 14.45 -3.24
C ALA A 228 -10.88 13.79 -2.74
N ALA A 229 -10.88 12.48 -2.60
CA ALA A 229 -11.99 11.73 -2.03
C ALA A 229 -11.49 10.56 -1.17
N VAL A 230 -12.21 10.33 -0.07
CA VAL A 230 -12.02 9.22 0.86
C VAL A 230 -13.31 8.40 0.90
N PHE A 231 -13.21 7.11 0.68
CA PHE A 231 -14.32 6.18 0.83
C PHE A 231 -13.91 5.02 1.75
N LEU A 232 -14.59 4.87 2.87
CA LEU A 232 -14.36 3.79 3.83
C LEU A 232 -15.60 2.91 3.94
N SER A 233 -15.41 1.61 3.86
CA SER A 233 -16.45 0.62 4.03
C SER A 233 -15.94 -0.69 4.63
N ASN A 234 -16.86 -1.58 4.98
CA ASN A 234 -16.58 -2.95 5.39
C ASN A 234 -17.37 -3.94 4.53
N ARG A 235 -17.31 -3.78 3.21
CA ARG A 235 -18.09 -4.56 2.24
C ARG A 235 -18.00 -6.07 2.42
N THR A 236 -16.89 -6.56 3.00
CA THR A 236 -16.64 -7.99 3.24
C THR A 236 -17.37 -8.55 4.45
N TYR A 237 -18.08 -7.70 5.23
CA TYR A 237 -18.70 -8.10 6.49
C TYR A 237 -19.82 -9.13 6.32
N GLU A 238 -20.76 -8.88 5.41
CA GLU A 238 -21.90 -9.77 5.17
C GLU A 238 -21.54 -10.89 4.16
N LYS A 239 -21.02 -10.48 3.01
CA LYS A 239 -20.62 -11.33 1.90
C LYS A 239 -19.45 -10.74 1.18
N ASP A 240 -18.51 -11.59 0.72
CA ASP A 240 -17.43 -11.18 -0.16
C ASP A 240 -17.83 -11.33 -1.64
N GLU A 241 -18.65 -10.42 -2.14
CA GLU A 241 -19.05 -10.35 -3.55
C GLU A 241 -18.07 -9.47 -4.35
N ARG A 242 -16.80 -9.91 -4.38
CA ARG A 242 -15.69 -9.11 -4.93
C ARG A 242 -15.91 -8.66 -6.38
N ALA A 243 -16.42 -9.53 -7.23
CA ALA A 243 -16.61 -9.21 -8.65
C ALA A 243 -17.61 -8.08 -8.85
N GLN A 244 -18.76 -8.13 -8.16
CA GLN A 244 -19.76 -7.07 -8.20
C GLN A 244 -19.19 -5.78 -7.58
N TRP A 245 -18.52 -5.87 -6.43
CA TRP A 245 -17.92 -4.70 -5.80
C TRP A 245 -16.92 -3.96 -6.70
N ILE A 246 -16.15 -4.68 -7.52
CA ILE A 246 -15.21 -4.02 -8.44
C ILE A 246 -15.96 -3.15 -9.46
N LEU A 247 -17.11 -3.60 -9.95
CA LEU A 247 -17.95 -2.83 -10.87
C LEU A 247 -18.54 -1.61 -10.17
N ASP A 248 -19.20 -1.82 -9.04
CA ASP A 248 -19.84 -0.75 -8.25
C ASP A 248 -18.84 0.33 -7.82
N ARG A 249 -17.68 -0.11 -7.32
CA ARG A 249 -16.58 0.80 -6.92
C ARG A 249 -16.08 1.64 -8.11
N ASN A 250 -15.87 1.00 -9.26
CA ASN A 250 -15.38 1.71 -10.43
C ASN A 250 -16.39 2.77 -10.88
N GLU A 251 -17.69 2.45 -10.85
CA GLU A 251 -18.77 3.40 -11.14
C GLU A 251 -18.75 4.59 -10.17
N VAL A 252 -18.61 4.34 -8.86
CA VAL A 252 -18.50 5.40 -7.85
C VAL A 252 -17.27 6.27 -8.10
N MET A 253 -16.11 5.67 -8.40
CA MET A 253 -14.88 6.42 -8.67
C MET A 253 -15.02 7.27 -9.96
N GLU A 254 -15.67 6.76 -11.00
CA GLU A 254 -15.97 7.53 -12.22
C GLU A 254 -16.92 8.70 -11.95
N MET A 255 -17.96 8.48 -11.13
CA MET A 255 -18.84 9.57 -10.72
C MET A 255 -18.06 10.67 -9.98
N ILE A 256 -17.16 10.29 -9.06
CA ILE A 256 -16.31 11.25 -8.33
C ILE A 256 -15.43 12.05 -9.30
N ARG A 257 -14.79 11.38 -10.27
CA ARG A 257 -13.94 12.07 -11.27
C ARG A 257 -14.71 13.06 -12.12
N ARG A 258 -15.98 12.80 -12.40
CA ARG A 258 -16.82 13.63 -13.25
C ARG A 258 -17.47 14.78 -12.49
N GLU A 259 -17.89 14.55 -11.23
CA GLU A 259 -18.67 15.52 -10.48
C GLU A 259 -17.82 16.47 -9.61
N LEU A 260 -16.62 16.03 -9.22
CA LEU A 260 -15.64 16.88 -8.57
C LEU A 260 -14.77 17.60 -9.61
#